data_b606ae72790d500f9f75e98dcd135d94
#
_entry.id   b606ae72790d500f9f75e98dcd135d94
#
_cell.length_a   1.000
_cell.length_b   1.000
_cell.length_c   1.000
_cell.angle_alpha   90.00
_cell.angle_beta   90.00
_cell.angle_gamma   90.00
#
_symmetry.space_group_name_H-M   'P 1'
#
loop_
_entity.id
_entity.type
_entity.pdbx_description
1 polymer ?
#
loop_
_entity_poly.entity_id
_entity_poly.type
_entity_poly.pdbx_seq_one_letter_code
_entity_poly.pdbx_strand_id
1 'polypeptide(L)'
;IKKFIFFSVLNADENQTIPLLDLKLKVEKRLQESGLNYTIFRCPGFFQGLISQYAIPILEKQKVWLLGESKPVPYLDTQDAAKAVIGSLVTSKSDYKSFSLIGPKAWTSAEIIDLCERLSGETAQVSYIPFIAIGFLRRFFRFFEFTWNIADRLQFSEVLNSQSTLSTKNKGEIFQSFEFLTLEQYLQEYFGQILRKLKQLNYQQTQRNISFL
;
A
#
# COMPACT_ATOMS: atom_id res chain seq x y z
N ILE A 1 13.07 -6.55 26.26
CA ILE A 1 12.49 -6.85 24.92
C ILE A 1 13.22 -8.08 24.37
N LYS A 2 12.48 -9.14 24.00
CA LYS A 2 13.08 -10.38 23.49
C LYS A 2 13.41 -10.27 22.00
N LYS A 3 12.57 -9.56 21.23
CA LYS A 3 12.74 -9.36 19.79
C LYS A 3 12.06 -8.06 19.36
N PHE A 4 12.68 -7.32 18.45
CA PHE A 4 12.13 -6.10 17.85
C PHE A 4 11.79 -6.36 16.40
N ILE A 5 10.56 -6.02 15.98
CA ILE A 5 10.12 -6.16 14.59
C ILE A 5 9.88 -4.76 14.02
N PHE A 6 10.49 -4.48 12.88
CA PHE A 6 10.41 -3.19 12.22
C PHE A 6 9.88 -3.33 10.79
N PHE A 7 8.85 -2.55 10.47
CA PHE A 7 8.38 -2.40 9.11
C PHE A 7 9.09 -1.23 8.44
N SER A 8 9.91 -1.57 7.47
CA SER A 8 10.62 -0.65 6.59
C SER A 8 9.98 -0.60 5.22
N VAL A 9 10.55 0.18 4.32
CA VAL A 9 10.10 0.33 2.94
C VAL A 9 11.00 -0.47 2.00
N LEU A 10 10.42 -1.11 0.99
CA LEU A 10 11.17 -1.80 -0.05
C LEU A 10 12.12 -0.80 -0.73
N ASN A 11 13.36 -1.22 -1.01
CA ASN A 11 14.40 -0.41 -1.63
C ASN A 11 14.77 0.88 -0.86
N ALA A 12 14.66 0.88 0.47
CA ALA A 12 15.05 2.01 1.32
C ALA A 12 16.52 2.42 1.12
N ASP A 13 17.37 1.51 0.68
CA ASP A 13 18.80 1.69 0.42
C ASP A 13 19.13 2.26 -0.97
N GLU A 14 18.19 2.24 -1.91
CA GLU A 14 18.44 2.66 -3.30
C GLU A 14 18.35 4.18 -3.52
N ASN A 15 17.57 4.89 -2.72
CA ASN A 15 17.32 6.32 -2.97
C ASN A 15 17.24 7.15 -1.68
N GLN A 16 18.42 7.47 -1.11
CA GLN A 16 18.56 8.24 0.14
C GLN A 16 18.20 9.73 -0.01
N THR A 17 17.95 10.23 -1.23
CA THR A 17 17.52 11.61 -1.45
C THR A 17 16.07 11.86 -1.02
N ILE A 18 15.30 10.78 -0.85
CA ILE A 18 13.92 10.83 -0.38
C ILE A 18 13.92 10.73 1.15
N PRO A 19 13.48 11.79 1.88
CA PRO A 19 13.59 11.85 3.35
C PRO A 19 12.96 10.66 4.08
N LEU A 20 11.84 10.13 3.58
CA LEU A 20 11.20 8.96 4.16
C LEU A 20 12.07 7.71 4.06
N LEU A 21 12.72 7.48 2.91
CA LEU A 21 13.61 6.34 2.71
C LEU A 21 14.88 6.46 3.56
N ASP A 22 15.47 7.65 3.60
CA ASP A 22 16.63 7.94 4.44
C ASP A 22 16.33 7.71 5.93
N LEU A 23 15.15 8.18 6.41
CA LEU A 23 14.70 7.94 7.78
C LEU A 23 14.56 6.44 8.08
N LYS A 24 13.90 5.70 7.20
CA LYS A 24 13.73 4.25 7.37
C LYS A 24 15.08 3.53 7.41
N LEU A 25 16.00 3.89 6.51
CA LEU A 25 17.33 3.33 6.47
C LEU A 25 18.15 3.64 7.74
N LYS A 26 18.03 4.86 8.27
CA LYS A 26 18.68 5.23 9.55
C LYS A 26 18.17 4.38 10.71
N VAL A 27 16.87 4.11 10.76
CA VAL A 27 16.30 3.22 11.80
C VAL A 27 16.78 1.79 11.62
N GLU A 28 16.86 1.27 10.39
CA GLU A 28 17.41 -0.05 10.11
C GLU A 28 18.85 -0.17 10.62
N LYS A 29 19.74 0.78 10.27
CA LYS A 29 21.11 0.83 10.72
C LYS A 29 21.23 0.87 12.26
N ARG A 30 20.40 1.73 12.89
CA ARG A 30 20.37 1.83 14.35
C ARG A 30 19.96 0.54 15.03
N LEU A 31 19.01 -0.20 14.47
CA LEU A 31 18.61 -1.51 14.97
C LEU A 31 19.75 -2.54 14.82
N GLN A 32 20.43 -2.55 13.67
CA GLN A 32 21.55 -3.44 13.40
C GLN A 32 22.71 -3.22 14.38
N GLU A 33 22.96 -1.99 14.79
CA GLU A 33 24.03 -1.60 15.72
C GLU A 33 23.61 -1.73 17.20
N SER A 34 22.33 -1.91 17.52
CA SER A 34 21.80 -1.83 18.88
C SER A 34 22.09 -3.04 19.76
N GLY A 35 22.49 -4.17 19.16
CA GLY A 35 22.63 -5.45 19.86
C GLY A 35 21.28 -6.12 20.20
N LEU A 36 20.14 -5.50 19.89
CA LEU A 36 18.81 -6.11 20.06
C LEU A 36 18.61 -7.22 19.02
N ASN A 37 17.93 -8.29 19.42
CA ASN A 37 17.41 -9.24 18.43
C ASN A 37 16.32 -8.56 17.61
N TYR A 38 16.48 -8.50 16.28
CA TYR A 38 15.56 -7.81 15.39
C TYR A 38 15.17 -8.66 14.18
N THR A 39 14.01 -8.30 13.60
CA THR A 39 13.62 -8.69 12.24
C THR A 39 13.10 -7.45 11.53
N ILE A 40 13.59 -7.16 10.33
CA ILE A 40 13.15 -6.03 9.50
C ILE A 40 12.35 -6.56 8.32
N PHE A 41 11.13 -6.08 8.15
CA PHE A 41 10.31 -6.35 6.97
C PHE A 41 10.27 -5.11 6.09
N ARG A 42 10.84 -5.19 4.89
CA ARG A 42 10.77 -4.16 3.86
C ARG A 42 9.56 -4.42 2.98
N CYS A 43 8.52 -3.58 3.11
CA CYS A 43 7.25 -3.71 2.41
C CYS A 43 7.11 -2.66 1.31
N PRO A 44 6.49 -2.98 0.16
CA PRO A 44 6.28 -2.03 -0.94
C PRO A 44 5.08 -1.09 -0.68
N GLY A 45 4.03 -1.60 -0.08
CA GLY A 45 2.75 -0.94 0.17
C GLY A 45 1.67 -1.99 0.41
N PHE A 46 0.50 -1.55 0.85
CA PHE A 46 -0.59 -2.44 1.28
C PHE A 46 -1.85 -2.25 0.46
N PHE A 47 -2.62 -3.33 0.24
CA PHE A 47 -3.91 -3.33 -0.46
C PHE A 47 -4.90 -2.33 0.12
N GLN A 48 -4.88 -2.15 1.45
CA GLN A 48 -5.79 -1.24 2.16
C GLN A 48 -5.66 0.20 1.68
N GLY A 49 -4.45 0.64 1.30
CA GLY A 49 -4.22 1.96 0.74
C GLY A 49 -4.87 2.16 -0.64
N LEU A 50 -5.01 1.08 -1.42
CA LEU A 50 -5.60 1.14 -2.76
C LEU A 50 -7.11 1.40 -2.74
N ILE A 51 -7.78 1.05 -1.64
CA ILE A 51 -9.22 1.31 -1.47
C ILE A 51 -9.52 2.80 -1.56
N SER A 52 -8.83 3.62 -0.77
CA SER A 52 -9.04 5.08 -0.77
C SER A 52 -8.50 5.75 -2.03
N GLN A 53 -7.50 5.16 -2.66
CA GLN A 53 -6.85 5.72 -3.84
C GLN A 53 -7.61 5.43 -5.14
N TYR A 54 -8.22 4.24 -5.27
CA TYR A 54 -8.86 3.77 -6.50
C TYR A 54 -10.30 3.35 -6.31
N ALA A 55 -10.60 2.42 -5.38
CA ALA A 55 -11.90 1.80 -5.28
C ALA A 55 -13.01 2.78 -4.90
N ILE A 56 -12.81 3.60 -3.86
CA ILE A 56 -13.80 4.59 -3.42
C ILE A 56 -14.05 5.65 -4.49
N PRO A 57 -13.03 6.33 -5.06
CA PRO A 57 -13.27 7.33 -6.10
C PRO A 57 -14.03 6.76 -7.30
N ILE A 58 -13.74 5.54 -7.75
CA ILE A 58 -14.45 4.91 -8.86
C ILE A 58 -15.92 4.66 -8.51
N LEU A 59 -16.21 4.08 -7.32
CA LEU A 59 -17.58 3.86 -6.85
C LEU A 59 -18.38 5.15 -6.72
N GLU A 60 -17.75 6.22 -6.26
CA GLU A 60 -18.40 7.53 -6.05
C GLU A 60 -18.37 8.42 -7.29
N LYS A 61 -17.89 7.90 -8.44
CA LYS A 61 -17.76 8.65 -9.72
C LYS A 61 -16.89 9.90 -9.59
N GLN A 62 -15.95 9.86 -8.66
CA GLN A 62 -14.94 10.91 -8.45
C GLN A 62 -13.71 10.67 -9.33
N LYS A 63 -12.87 11.70 -9.45
CA LYS A 63 -11.62 11.61 -10.19
C LYS A 63 -10.58 10.77 -9.44
N VAL A 64 -10.02 9.79 -10.14
CA VAL A 64 -8.80 9.09 -9.72
C VAL A 64 -7.59 9.89 -10.16
N TRP A 65 -6.80 10.37 -9.19
CA TRP A 65 -5.61 11.15 -9.47
C TRP A 65 -4.38 10.26 -9.55
N LEU A 66 -3.73 10.25 -10.71
CA LEU A 66 -2.48 9.53 -10.94
C LEU A 66 -1.29 10.49 -10.98
N LEU A 67 -0.20 10.09 -10.37
CA LEU A 67 1.07 10.83 -10.32
C LEU A 67 2.04 10.21 -11.32
N GLY A 68 2.12 10.77 -12.53
CA GLY A 68 2.98 10.27 -13.59
C GLY A 68 2.66 8.83 -14.03
N GLU A 69 3.62 8.17 -14.71
CA GLU A 69 3.53 6.75 -15.04
C GLU A 69 3.94 5.92 -13.83
N SER A 70 3.06 5.02 -13.39
CA SER A 70 3.36 4.14 -12.27
C SER A 70 4.12 2.90 -12.73
N LYS A 71 5.22 2.61 -12.06
CA LYS A 71 5.89 1.31 -12.16
C LYS A 71 5.06 0.26 -11.44
N PRO A 72 5.17 -1.04 -11.84
CA PRO A 72 4.47 -2.11 -11.15
C PRO A 72 4.95 -2.24 -9.69
N VAL A 73 4.04 -2.26 -8.73
CA VAL A 73 4.31 -2.40 -7.29
C VAL A 73 3.70 -3.71 -6.78
N PRO A 74 4.46 -4.58 -6.10
CA PRO A 74 3.95 -5.85 -5.56
C PRO A 74 3.30 -5.63 -4.19
N TYR A 75 2.16 -4.93 -4.19
CA TYR A 75 1.38 -4.66 -2.98
C TYR A 75 1.04 -5.93 -2.21
N LEU A 76 0.84 -5.80 -0.91
CA LEU A 76 0.66 -6.89 0.04
C LEU A 76 -0.58 -6.64 0.90
N ASP A 77 -1.24 -7.71 1.32
CA ASP A 77 -2.29 -7.61 2.35
C ASP A 77 -1.69 -7.41 3.74
N THR A 78 -2.31 -6.56 4.58
CA THR A 78 -1.86 -6.33 5.96
C THR A 78 -2.00 -7.56 6.84
N GLN A 79 -2.97 -8.45 6.60
CA GLN A 79 -3.11 -9.68 7.36
C GLN A 79 -1.98 -10.65 7.03
N ASP A 80 -1.53 -10.69 5.77
CA ASP A 80 -0.38 -11.51 5.40
C ASP A 80 0.91 -10.95 6.00
N ALA A 81 1.04 -9.63 6.08
CA ALA A 81 2.13 -9.01 6.84
C ALA A 81 2.09 -9.40 8.33
N ALA A 82 0.90 -9.44 8.94
CA ALA A 82 0.73 -9.89 10.33
C ALA A 82 1.09 -11.38 10.51
N LYS A 83 0.69 -12.25 9.57
CA LYS A 83 1.12 -13.67 9.58
C LYS A 83 2.64 -13.79 9.53
N ALA A 84 3.31 -12.99 8.69
CA ALA A 84 4.77 -12.97 8.61
C ALA A 84 5.43 -12.54 9.93
N VAL A 85 4.85 -11.54 10.61
CA VAL A 85 5.28 -11.13 11.95
C VAL A 85 5.16 -12.27 12.94
N ILE A 86 3.99 -12.91 13.03
CA ILE A 86 3.75 -14.05 13.93
C ILE A 86 4.73 -15.18 13.62
N GLY A 87 4.89 -15.53 12.34
CA GLY A 87 5.85 -16.55 11.92
C GLY A 87 7.28 -16.23 12.32
N SER A 88 7.68 -14.94 12.28
CA SER A 88 9.01 -14.50 12.68
C SER A 88 9.25 -14.58 14.20
N LEU A 89 8.19 -14.50 15.02
CA LEU A 89 8.31 -14.57 16.47
C LEU A 89 8.57 -15.99 16.99
N VAL A 90 8.12 -17.01 16.24
CA VAL A 90 8.23 -18.42 16.65
C VAL A 90 9.48 -19.13 16.11
N THR A 91 10.31 -18.44 15.33
CA THR A 91 11.54 -19.00 14.75
C THR A 91 12.76 -18.11 14.95
N SER A 92 13.92 -18.71 15.26
CA SER A 92 15.21 -18.03 15.27
C SER A 92 15.76 -17.78 13.85
N LYS A 93 15.22 -18.41 12.81
CA LYS A 93 15.68 -18.23 11.42
C LYS A 93 15.53 -16.78 10.92
N SER A 94 14.68 -15.97 11.57
CA SER A 94 14.44 -14.56 11.25
C SER A 94 15.25 -13.58 12.12
N ASP A 95 16.03 -14.09 13.09
CA ASP A 95 16.82 -13.26 14.01
C ASP A 95 17.94 -12.53 13.27
N TYR A 96 18.10 -11.24 13.58
CA TYR A 96 19.11 -10.35 13.00
C TYR A 96 19.07 -10.27 11.47
N LYS A 97 17.87 -10.37 10.88
CA LYS A 97 17.68 -10.39 9.42
C LYS A 97 16.68 -9.37 8.92
N SER A 98 16.87 -8.99 7.65
CA SER A 98 15.97 -8.17 6.87
C SER A 98 15.36 -8.98 5.73
N PHE A 99 14.06 -8.87 5.52
CA PHE A 99 13.31 -9.58 4.47
C PHE A 99 12.52 -8.61 3.63
N SER A 100 12.51 -8.82 2.31
CA SER A 100 11.55 -8.18 1.42
C SER A 100 10.23 -8.95 1.50
N LEU A 101 9.20 -8.32 2.07
CA LEU A 101 7.87 -8.88 2.18
C LEU A 101 6.99 -8.27 1.09
N ILE A 102 6.78 -9.02 0.01
CA ILE A 102 6.12 -8.58 -1.21
C ILE A 102 4.93 -9.47 -1.56
N GLY A 103 3.92 -8.89 -2.18
CA GLY A 103 2.76 -9.63 -2.66
C GLY A 103 3.05 -10.54 -3.85
N PRO A 104 2.10 -11.40 -4.23
CA PRO A 104 2.28 -12.44 -5.24
C PRO A 104 2.46 -11.88 -6.66
N LYS A 105 1.87 -10.72 -6.95
CA LYS A 105 1.92 -10.04 -8.26
C LYS A 105 2.22 -8.56 -8.08
N ALA A 106 3.01 -7.99 -8.99
CA ALA A 106 3.20 -6.54 -9.11
C ALA A 106 2.11 -5.95 -10.00
N TRP A 107 1.59 -4.78 -9.61
CA TRP A 107 0.47 -4.09 -10.22
C TRP A 107 0.83 -2.68 -10.62
N THR A 108 0.48 -2.28 -11.83
CA THR A 108 0.45 -0.87 -12.25
C THR A 108 -0.85 -0.20 -11.82
N SER A 109 -0.86 1.14 -11.78
CA SER A 109 -2.09 1.89 -11.50
C SER A 109 -3.19 1.61 -12.52
N ALA A 110 -2.84 1.44 -13.80
CA ALA A 110 -3.78 1.10 -14.86
C ALA A 110 -4.45 -0.25 -14.61
N GLU A 111 -3.67 -1.30 -14.31
CA GLU A 111 -4.23 -2.63 -14.00
C GLU A 111 -5.14 -2.61 -12.76
N ILE A 112 -4.82 -1.78 -11.74
CA ILE A 112 -5.66 -1.65 -10.55
C ILE A 112 -6.98 -0.95 -10.90
N ILE A 113 -6.93 0.11 -11.72
CA ILE A 113 -8.12 0.82 -12.20
C ILE A 113 -9.01 -0.14 -13.00
N ASP A 114 -8.45 -0.84 -13.99
CA ASP A 114 -9.19 -1.82 -14.80
C ASP A 114 -9.86 -2.91 -13.93
N LEU A 115 -9.16 -3.36 -12.89
CA LEU A 115 -9.70 -4.32 -11.94
C LEU A 115 -10.88 -3.72 -11.14
N CYS A 116 -10.74 -2.49 -10.65
CA CYS A 116 -11.81 -1.80 -9.93
C CYS A 116 -13.03 -1.54 -10.81
N GLU A 117 -12.85 -1.12 -12.07
CA GLU A 117 -13.93 -0.92 -13.04
C GLU A 117 -14.71 -2.23 -13.28
N ARG A 118 -13.99 -3.33 -13.52
CA ARG A 118 -14.63 -4.65 -13.73
C ARG A 118 -15.43 -5.12 -12.52
N LEU A 119 -14.94 -4.86 -11.29
CA LEU A 119 -15.58 -5.32 -10.06
C LEU A 119 -16.73 -4.42 -9.61
N SER A 120 -16.64 -3.12 -9.87
CA SER A 120 -17.68 -2.15 -9.51
C SER A 120 -18.78 -2.02 -10.57
N GLY A 121 -18.46 -2.26 -11.85
CA GLY A 121 -19.31 -1.93 -13.00
C GLY A 121 -19.34 -0.44 -13.34
N GLU A 122 -18.49 0.39 -12.70
CA GLU A 122 -18.40 1.83 -12.91
C GLU A 122 -17.14 2.18 -13.70
N THR A 123 -17.16 3.25 -14.49
CA THR A 123 -16.00 3.71 -15.28
C THR A 123 -15.24 4.79 -14.52
N ALA A 124 -13.91 4.64 -14.47
CA ALA A 124 -13.01 5.56 -13.79
C ALA A 124 -12.82 6.87 -14.55
N GLN A 125 -12.86 7.98 -13.84
CA GLN A 125 -12.47 9.29 -14.36
C GLN A 125 -11.02 9.56 -13.97
N VAL A 126 -10.07 9.24 -14.84
CA VAL A 126 -8.63 9.36 -14.54
C VAL A 126 -8.14 10.76 -14.86
N SER A 127 -7.37 11.35 -13.94
CA SER A 127 -6.67 12.62 -14.13
C SER A 127 -5.19 12.47 -13.75
N TYR A 128 -4.30 13.02 -14.57
CA TYR A 128 -2.85 12.93 -14.36
C TYR A 128 -2.30 14.23 -13.78
N ILE A 129 -1.48 14.10 -12.74
CA ILE A 129 -0.68 15.22 -12.22
C ILE A 129 0.75 15.07 -12.76
N PRO A 130 1.25 16.00 -13.58
CA PRO A 130 2.61 15.92 -14.08
C PRO A 130 3.64 16.06 -12.95
N PHE A 131 4.75 15.33 -13.02
CA PHE A 131 5.82 15.35 -12.00
C PHE A 131 6.38 16.74 -11.72
N ILE A 132 6.44 17.62 -12.74
CA ILE A 132 6.89 19.00 -12.58
C ILE A 132 5.99 19.77 -11.60
N ALA A 133 4.67 19.54 -11.66
CA ALA A 133 3.72 20.15 -10.74
C ALA A 133 3.91 19.67 -9.30
N ILE A 134 4.31 18.42 -9.10
CA ILE A 134 4.57 17.84 -7.76
C ILE A 134 5.75 18.54 -7.09
N GLY A 135 6.85 18.76 -7.82
CA GLY A 135 8.02 19.48 -7.31
C GLY A 135 7.68 20.91 -6.87
N PHE A 136 6.83 21.60 -7.66
CA PHE A 136 6.35 22.95 -7.35
C PHE A 136 5.42 22.96 -6.12
N LEU A 137 4.47 22.01 -6.09
CA LEU A 137 3.52 21.85 -4.99
C LEU A 137 4.25 21.53 -3.67
N ARG A 138 5.24 20.61 -3.72
CA ARG A 138 6.08 20.28 -2.56
C ARG A 138 6.82 21.49 -2.02
N ARG A 139 7.40 22.32 -2.90
CA ARG A 139 8.11 23.53 -2.51
C ARG A 139 7.16 24.56 -1.89
N PHE A 140 5.96 24.70 -2.43
CA PHE A 140 4.93 25.59 -1.93
C PHE A 140 4.38 25.13 -0.58
N PHE A 141 4.05 23.84 -0.42
CA PHE A 141 3.52 23.30 0.83
C PHE A 141 4.54 23.26 1.98
N ARG A 142 5.84 23.23 1.70
CA ARG A 142 6.86 23.36 2.75
C ARG A 142 6.89 24.73 3.44
N PHE A 143 6.28 25.77 2.86
CA PHE A 143 6.16 27.09 3.48
C PHE A 143 5.08 27.13 4.58
N PHE A 144 4.18 26.17 4.62
CA PHE A 144 3.10 26.14 5.59
C PHE A 144 3.23 24.88 6.48
N GLU A 145 3.48 25.06 7.77
CA GLU A 145 3.62 23.95 8.73
C GLU A 145 2.39 23.01 8.75
N PHE A 146 1.20 23.55 8.50
CA PHE A 146 -0.07 22.81 8.47
C PHE A 146 -0.16 21.80 7.30
N THR A 147 0.66 21.92 6.26
CA THR A 147 0.59 21.09 5.04
C THR A 147 1.71 20.05 4.95
N TRP A 148 2.51 19.86 5.99
CA TRP A 148 3.59 18.86 6.01
C TRP A 148 3.08 17.44 5.73
N ASN A 149 1.88 17.08 6.24
CA ASN A 149 1.24 15.81 5.94
C ASN A 149 0.96 15.58 4.44
N ILE A 150 0.71 16.64 3.67
CA ILE A 150 0.51 16.58 2.21
C ILE A 150 1.84 16.37 1.51
N ALA A 151 2.89 17.09 1.95
CA ALA A 151 4.23 16.95 1.41
C ALA A 151 4.77 15.51 1.62
N ASP A 152 4.53 14.91 2.78
CA ASP A 152 4.92 13.54 3.10
C ASP A 152 4.17 12.51 2.24
N ARG A 153 2.88 12.72 1.96
CA ARG A 153 2.09 11.86 1.05
C ARG A 153 2.60 11.96 -0.40
N LEU A 154 2.99 13.15 -0.85
CA LEU A 154 3.59 13.34 -2.16
C LEU A 154 4.96 12.66 -2.26
N GLN A 155 5.76 12.66 -1.19
CA GLN A 155 7.03 11.94 -1.12
C GLN A 155 6.82 10.43 -1.18
N PHE A 156 5.79 9.90 -0.53
CA PHE A 156 5.46 8.46 -0.60
C PHE A 156 5.13 8.02 -2.03
N SER A 157 4.45 8.85 -2.80
CA SER A 157 4.20 8.56 -4.23
C SER A 157 5.47 8.60 -5.08
N GLU A 158 6.46 9.47 -4.76
CA GLU A 158 7.78 9.43 -5.38
C GLU A 158 8.50 8.11 -5.09
N VAL A 159 8.39 7.58 -3.86
CA VAL A 159 8.93 6.27 -3.47
C VAL A 159 8.36 5.16 -4.33
N LEU A 160 7.04 5.12 -4.50
CA LEU A 160 6.37 4.09 -5.30
C LEU A 160 6.81 4.16 -6.77
N ASN A 161 7.06 5.35 -7.29
CA ASN A 161 7.51 5.56 -8.67
C ASN A 161 9.03 5.35 -8.87
N SER A 162 9.84 5.49 -7.82
CA SER A 162 11.29 5.29 -7.88
C SER A 162 11.70 3.82 -7.81
N GLN A 163 10.80 2.92 -7.43
CA GLN A 163 11.08 1.49 -7.32
C GLN A 163 11.43 0.89 -8.69
N SER A 164 12.70 1.04 -9.07
CA SER A 164 13.25 0.37 -10.23
C SER A 164 13.54 -1.08 -9.90
N THR A 165 13.04 -1.96 -10.75
CA THR A 165 13.38 -3.39 -10.85
C THR A 165 13.36 -4.13 -9.50
N LEU A 166 12.24 -4.77 -9.24
CA LEU A 166 12.02 -5.66 -8.09
C LEU A 166 13.19 -6.62 -7.95
N SER A 167 14.10 -6.31 -7.05
CA SER A 167 15.10 -7.28 -6.62
C SER A 167 14.37 -8.35 -5.81
N THR A 168 13.97 -9.42 -6.47
CA THR A 168 13.38 -10.62 -5.87
C THR A 168 14.39 -11.39 -4.99
N LYS A 169 15.58 -10.82 -4.77
CA LYS A 169 16.73 -11.49 -4.18
C LYS A 169 16.56 -11.97 -2.74
N ASN A 170 15.54 -11.53 -2.01
CA ASN A 170 15.33 -11.97 -0.63
C ASN A 170 13.84 -12.23 -0.30
N LYS A 171 13.14 -13.02 -1.12
CA LYS A 171 11.99 -13.77 -0.59
C LYS A 171 12.57 -14.75 0.40
N GLY A 172 12.54 -14.42 1.69
CA GLY A 172 13.09 -15.30 2.71
C GLY A 172 12.44 -16.68 2.60
N GLU A 173 13.23 -17.74 2.57
CA GLU A 173 12.78 -19.13 2.52
C GLU A 173 11.70 -19.46 3.57
N ILE A 174 11.68 -18.68 4.65
CA ILE A 174 10.73 -18.80 5.77
C ILE A 174 9.27 -18.54 5.33
N PHE A 175 9.07 -17.75 4.28
CA PHE A 175 7.74 -17.34 3.82
C PHE A 175 7.31 -18.00 2.50
N GLN A 176 8.11 -18.94 1.97
CA GLN A 176 7.78 -19.66 0.73
C GLN A 176 6.53 -20.55 0.85
N SER A 177 6.19 -20.99 2.07
CA SER A 177 5.01 -21.82 2.34
C SER A 177 3.73 -21.00 2.62
N PHE A 178 3.81 -19.67 2.65
CA PHE A 178 2.63 -18.84 2.87
C PHE A 178 1.89 -18.59 1.54
N GLU A 179 0.63 -18.99 1.48
CA GLU A 179 -0.27 -18.48 0.45
C GLU A 179 -0.68 -17.05 0.79
N PHE A 180 -0.17 -16.11 0.01
CA PHE A 180 -0.54 -14.70 0.13
C PHE A 180 -1.83 -14.42 -0.63
N LEU A 181 -2.69 -13.60 -0.03
CA LEU A 181 -3.91 -13.13 -0.66
C LEU A 181 -3.58 -12.34 -1.94
N THR A 182 -4.33 -12.56 -3.02
CA THR A 182 -4.19 -11.76 -4.24
C THR A 182 -5.00 -10.46 -4.14
N LEU A 183 -4.59 -9.44 -4.90
CA LEU A 183 -5.34 -8.18 -4.96
C LEU A 183 -6.74 -8.39 -5.55
N GLU A 184 -6.88 -9.30 -6.53
CA GLU A 184 -8.16 -9.66 -7.11
C GLU A 184 -9.13 -10.19 -6.05
N GLN A 185 -8.69 -11.15 -5.24
CA GLN A 185 -9.50 -11.72 -4.16
C GLN A 185 -9.88 -10.64 -3.13
N TYR A 186 -8.91 -9.82 -2.72
CA TYR A 186 -9.12 -8.75 -1.77
C TYR A 186 -10.17 -7.73 -2.26
N LEU A 187 -10.03 -7.24 -3.48
CA LEU A 187 -10.96 -6.26 -4.06
C LEU A 187 -12.32 -6.90 -4.35
N GLN A 188 -12.37 -8.14 -4.80
CA GLN A 188 -13.63 -8.86 -5.02
C GLN A 188 -14.44 -9.01 -3.74
N GLU A 189 -13.79 -9.33 -2.63
CA GLU A 189 -14.43 -9.38 -1.32
C GLU A 189 -14.92 -7.98 -0.88
N TYR A 190 -14.07 -6.96 -1.01
CA TYR A 190 -14.40 -5.58 -0.67
C TYR A 190 -15.63 -5.07 -1.42
N PHE A 191 -15.62 -5.15 -2.76
CA PHE A 191 -16.76 -4.74 -3.60
C PHE A 191 -18.00 -5.57 -3.32
N GLY A 192 -17.85 -6.89 -3.13
CA GLY A 192 -18.94 -7.78 -2.77
C GLY A 192 -19.64 -7.38 -1.47
N GLN A 193 -18.89 -6.97 -0.46
CA GLN A 193 -19.45 -6.48 0.81
C GLN A 193 -20.21 -5.16 0.64
N ILE A 194 -19.65 -4.20 -0.10
CA ILE A 194 -20.29 -2.90 -0.35
C ILE A 194 -21.59 -3.07 -1.14
N LEU A 195 -21.56 -3.81 -2.23
CA LEU A 195 -22.73 -4.03 -3.07
C LEU A 195 -23.87 -4.74 -2.31
N ARG A 196 -23.55 -5.68 -1.42
CA ARG A 196 -24.55 -6.31 -0.53
C ARG A 196 -25.17 -5.30 0.42
N LYS A 197 -24.35 -4.44 1.06
CA LYS A 197 -24.85 -3.39 1.96
C LYS A 197 -25.75 -2.38 1.23
N LEU A 198 -25.36 -1.96 0.03
CA LEU A 198 -26.17 -1.05 -0.78
C LEU A 198 -27.54 -1.66 -1.15
N LYS A 199 -27.57 -2.94 -1.56
CA LYS A 199 -28.82 -3.66 -1.81
C LYS A 199 -29.72 -3.73 -0.57
N GLN A 200 -29.14 -3.99 0.60
CA GLN A 200 -29.91 -4.03 1.87
C GLN A 200 -30.48 -2.67 2.23
N LEU A 201 -29.71 -1.58 2.07
CA LEU A 201 -30.19 -0.22 2.34
C LEU A 201 -31.29 0.19 1.39
N ASN A 202 -31.16 -0.09 0.10
CA ASN A 202 -32.20 0.20 -0.89
C ASN A 202 -33.48 -0.59 -0.59
N TYR A 203 -33.39 -1.85 -0.22
CA TYR A 203 -34.53 -2.65 0.19
C TYR A 203 -35.24 -2.06 1.42
N GLN A 204 -34.50 -1.64 2.44
CA GLN A 204 -35.06 -1.01 3.63
C GLN A 204 -35.75 0.34 3.33
N GLN A 205 -35.18 1.16 2.44
CA GLN A 205 -35.79 2.40 2.01
C GLN A 205 -37.12 2.16 1.26
N THR A 206 -37.13 1.17 0.37
CA THR A 206 -38.35 0.77 -0.37
C THR A 206 -39.44 0.30 0.58
N GLN A 207 -39.12 -0.52 1.58
CA GLN A 207 -40.04 -1.00 2.60
C GLN A 207 -40.61 0.16 3.45
N ARG A 208 -39.80 1.13 3.84
CA ARG A 208 -40.26 2.31 4.56
C ARG A 208 -41.23 3.14 3.74
N ASN A 209 -40.93 3.38 2.46
CA ASN A 209 -41.81 4.15 1.58
C ASN A 209 -43.17 3.48 1.35
N ILE A 210 -43.22 2.14 1.34
CA ILE A 210 -44.48 1.37 1.23
C ILE A 210 -45.30 1.43 2.53
N SER A 211 -44.66 1.52 3.68
CA SER A 211 -45.32 1.56 5.00
C SER A 211 -45.92 2.95 5.34
N PHE A 212 -45.64 3.98 4.55
CA PHE A 212 -46.19 5.33 4.68
C PHE A 212 -47.32 5.64 3.66
N LEU A 213 -47.70 4.67 2.81
CA LEU A 213 -48.87 4.71 1.92
C LEU A 213 -50.00 3.84 2.48
#